data_8ea3ba1df5489141e805bebe34dd6613
#
_entry.id   8ea3ba1df5489141e805bebe34dd6613
#
_cell.length_a   1.000
_cell.length_b   1.000
_cell.length_c   1.000
_cell.angle_alpha   90.00
_cell.angle_beta   90.00
_cell.angle_gamma   90.00
#
_symmetry.space_group_name_H-M   'P 1'
#
loop_
_entity.id
_entity.type
_entity.pdbx_description
1 polymer ?
#
loop_
_entity_poly.entity_id
_entity_poly.type
_entity_poly.pdbx_seq_one_letter_code
_entity_poly.pdbx_strand_id
1 'polypeptide(L)'
;MTRRDIFNQIMTTNRPPIFSDRTSVEQVEEGTQLAPKFDDKGVIPCITQHAETREILMFAFMNEEALRLTIGTRLAHYWSRSRQKLWKKGETSGMTQEVQRILIDDDQDCIIIEVTLTTPDAGGDEASCHVGYRSCFYREISGSGDDLPDLKFIESEKAFDPNAVYGDTPNPTQL
;
A
#
# COMPACT_ATOMS: atom_id res chain seq x y z
N MET A 1 37.87 9.08 -7.37
CA MET A 1 36.50 8.80 -7.76
C MET A 1 36.30 7.28 -7.69
N THR A 2 35.52 6.78 -6.73
CA THR A 2 35.39 5.33 -6.51
C THR A 2 34.29 4.74 -7.42
N ARG A 3 34.33 3.43 -7.68
CA ARG A 3 33.26 2.73 -8.41
C ARG A 3 31.87 2.99 -7.81
N ARG A 4 31.82 3.26 -6.52
CA ARG A 4 30.58 3.58 -5.76
C ARG A 4 30.08 4.98 -6.09
N ASP A 5 30.99 5.95 -6.30
CA ASP A 5 30.64 7.32 -6.69
C ASP A 5 30.09 7.37 -8.11
N ILE A 6 30.69 6.57 -9.03
CA ILE A 6 30.21 6.44 -10.41
C ILE A 6 28.83 5.75 -10.45
N PHE A 7 28.62 4.71 -9.63
CA PHE A 7 27.33 4.01 -9.54
C PHE A 7 26.22 4.93 -9.00
N ASN A 8 26.50 5.71 -7.94
CA ASN A 8 25.55 6.69 -7.41
C ASN A 8 25.28 7.83 -8.40
N GLN A 9 26.29 8.28 -9.16
CA GLN A 9 26.14 9.32 -10.18
C GLN A 9 25.34 8.84 -11.40
N ILE A 10 25.42 7.55 -11.76
CA ILE A 10 24.61 6.95 -12.83
C ILE A 10 23.15 6.76 -12.41
N MET A 11 22.90 6.58 -11.10
CA MET A 11 21.53 6.42 -10.57
C MET A 11 20.77 7.75 -10.38
N THR A 12 21.47 8.90 -10.43
CA THR A 12 20.86 10.23 -10.26
C THR A 12 20.61 10.97 -11.58
N THR A 13 20.94 10.38 -12.75
CA THR A 13 20.86 11.10 -14.01
C THR A 13 19.89 10.47 -15.01
N ASN A 14 18.84 11.22 -15.32
CA ASN A 14 18.12 11.20 -16.59
C ASN A 14 17.16 10.03 -16.87
N ARG A 15 16.39 9.55 -15.88
CA ARG A 15 15.11 8.94 -16.24
C ARG A 15 14.12 10.09 -16.45
N PRO A 16 13.41 10.13 -17.60
CA PRO A 16 12.33 11.10 -17.74
C PRO A 16 11.33 10.91 -16.59
N PRO A 17 10.73 11.99 -16.08
CA PRO A 17 9.69 11.89 -15.08
C PRO A 17 8.62 10.94 -15.62
N ILE A 18 8.25 9.92 -14.85
CA ILE A 18 7.17 8.99 -15.25
C ILE A 18 5.79 9.61 -15.02
N PHE A 19 5.73 10.74 -14.34
CA PHE A 19 4.53 11.52 -14.07
C PHE A 19 4.61 12.83 -14.83
N SER A 20 3.48 13.21 -15.43
CA SER A 20 3.33 14.46 -16.17
C SER A 20 3.05 15.62 -15.23
N ASP A 21 3.34 16.83 -15.67
CA ASP A 21 2.89 18.03 -14.99
C ASP A 21 1.36 18.18 -15.08
N ARG A 22 0.75 18.75 -14.07
CA ARG A 22 -0.68 19.08 -14.01
C ARG A 22 -0.87 20.47 -14.63
N THR A 23 -1.44 20.54 -15.83
CA THR A 23 -1.50 21.78 -16.63
C THR A 23 -2.87 22.39 -16.76
N SER A 24 -3.94 21.58 -16.70
CA SER A 24 -5.33 22.02 -16.73
C SER A 24 -6.23 20.97 -16.09
N VAL A 25 -7.44 21.36 -15.70
CA VAL A 25 -8.48 20.45 -15.19
C VAL A 25 -8.82 19.40 -16.24
N GLU A 26 -9.08 19.83 -17.47
CA GLU A 26 -9.39 18.93 -18.58
C GLU A 26 -8.28 17.88 -18.84
N GLN A 27 -7.01 18.28 -18.77
CA GLN A 27 -5.87 17.37 -18.93
C GLN A 27 -5.83 16.33 -17.80
N VAL A 28 -6.18 16.73 -16.57
CA VAL A 28 -6.16 15.85 -15.39
C VAL A 28 -7.34 14.90 -15.40
N GLU A 29 -8.56 15.38 -15.61
CA GLU A 29 -9.80 14.63 -15.45
C GLU A 29 -10.17 13.81 -16.70
N GLU A 30 -9.83 14.28 -17.90
CA GLU A 30 -10.26 13.67 -19.17
C GLU A 30 -9.07 13.23 -20.05
N GLY A 31 -7.84 13.58 -19.68
CA GLY A 31 -6.64 13.22 -20.42
C GLY A 31 -6.17 11.79 -20.14
N THR A 32 -5.13 11.40 -20.86
CA THR A 32 -4.51 10.06 -20.71
C THR A 32 -3.14 10.11 -20.01
N GLN A 33 -2.75 11.27 -19.52
CA GLN A 33 -1.46 11.48 -18.87
C GLN A 33 -1.57 11.20 -17.37
N LEU A 34 -0.64 10.40 -16.87
CA LEU A 34 -0.54 10.14 -15.43
C LEU A 34 0.14 11.34 -14.75
N ALA A 35 -0.64 12.10 -13.99
CA ALA A 35 -0.21 13.32 -13.28
C ALA A 35 -0.70 13.30 -11.82
N PRO A 36 -0.20 12.37 -10.97
CA PRO A 36 -0.71 12.17 -9.61
C PRO A 36 -0.56 13.42 -8.76
N LYS A 37 -1.55 13.67 -7.92
CA LYS A 37 -1.54 14.76 -6.94
C LYS A 37 -1.13 14.21 -5.58
N PHE A 38 0.11 14.45 -5.22
CA PHE A 38 0.58 14.19 -3.86
C PHE A 38 0.19 15.35 -2.95
N ASP A 39 -0.10 15.06 -1.69
CA ASP A 39 -0.39 16.09 -0.68
C ASP A 39 0.86 16.92 -0.33
N ASP A 40 0.72 17.88 0.59
CA ASP A 40 1.81 18.75 1.08
C ASP A 40 2.94 17.98 1.79
N LYS A 41 2.72 16.71 2.15
CA LYS A 41 3.73 15.79 2.71
C LYS A 41 4.34 14.87 1.65
N GLY A 42 3.97 15.04 0.38
CA GLY A 42 4.45 14.25 -0.75
C GLY A 42 3.91 12.84 -0.80
N VAL A 43 2.69 12.60 -0.28
CA VAL A 43 2.06 11.28 -0.30
C VAL A 43 0.66 11.30 -0.92
N ILE A 44 0.27 10.17 -1.50
CA ILE A 44 -1.06 9.92 -2.06
C ILE A 44 -1.70 8.73 -1.35
N PRO A 45 -3.00 8.78 -1.00
CA PRO A 45 -3.74 7.66 -0.45
C PRO A 45 -3.76 6.46 -1.40
N CYS A 46 -3.67 5.26 -0.84
CA CYS A 46 -3.76 4.02 -1.59
C CYS A 46 -4.66 3.01 -0.88
N ILE A 47 -5.74 2.63 -1.52
CA ILE A 47 -6.62 1.54 -1.12
C ILE A 47 -6.12 0.26 -1.79
N THR A 48 -5.97 -0.81 -1.02
CA THR A 48 -5.61 -2.13 -1.54
C THR A 48 -6.82 -3.03 -1.52
N GLN A 49 -7.18 -3.56 -2.68
CA GLN A 49 -8.33 -4.42 -2.91
C GLN A 49 -7.87 -5.77 -3.44
N HIS A 50 -8.53 -6.86 -3.03
CA HIS A 50 -8.28 -8.18 -3.62
C HIS A 50 -8.81 -8.23 -5.06
N ALA A 51 -7.99 -8.71 -6.00
CA ALA A 51 -8.30 -8.65 -7.44
C ALA A 51 -9.56 -9.45 -7.83
N GLU A 52 -9.81 -10.59 -7.17
CA GLU A 52 -10.93 -11.46 -7.49
C GLU A 52 -12.16 -11.17 -6.62
N THR A 53 -11.99 -11.14 -5.29
CA THR A 53 -13.12 -11.01 -4.35
C THR A 53 -13.62 -9.59 -4.21
N ARG A 54 -12.83 -8.59 -4.62
CA ARG A 54 -13.10 -7.15 -4.45
C ARG A 54 -13.13 -6.69 -3.00
N GLU A 55 -12.71 -7.53 -2.08
CA GLU A 55 -12.57 -7.20 -0.67
C GLU A 55 -11.52 -6.10 -0.48
N ILE A 56 -11.82 -5.09 0.33
CA ILE A 56 -10.84 -4.08 0.74
C ILE A 56 -9.92 -4.70 1.79
N LEU A 57 -8.63 -4.80 1.45
CA LEU A 57 -7.64 -5.48 2.29
C LEU A 57 -6.93 -4.54 3.26
N MET A 58 -6.56 -3.35 2.79
CA MET A 58 -5.87 -2.36 3.62
C MET A 58 -5.92 -0.96 3.00
N PHE A 59 -5.57 0.02 3.82
CA PHE A 59 -5.32 1.40 3.42
C PHE A 59 -3.91 1.79 3.82
N ALA A 60 -3.20 2.48 2.92
CA ALA A 60 -1.85 2.98 3.17
C ALA A 60 -1.59 4.26 2.36
N PHE A 61 -0.35 4.72 2.35
CA PHE A 61 0.10 5.85 1.54
C PHE A 61 1.27 5.44 0.66
N MET A 62 1.39 6.09 -0.48
CA MET A 62 2.54 6.01 -1.36
C MET A 62 3.16 7.40 -1.52
N ASN A 63 4.47 7.52 -1.48
CA ASN A 63 5.17 8.66 -2.03
C ASN A 63 5.47 8.41 -3.52
N GLU A 64 6.05 9.36 -4.20
CA GLU A 64 6.40 9.23 -5.62
C GLU A 64 7.23 7.96 -5.91
N GLU A 65 8.22 7.66 -5.06
CA GLU A 65 9.08 6.50 -5.22
C GLU A 65 8.31 5.18 -5.04
N ALA A 66 7.43 5.10 -4.02
CA ALA A 66 6.59 3.93 -3.78
C ALA A 66 5.67 3.64 -4.96
N LEU A 67 5.00 4.67 -5.50
CA LEU A 67 4.14 4.54 -6.66
C LEU A 67 4.93 4.10 -7.90
N ARG A 68 6.07 4.71 -8.15
CA ARG A 68 6.95 4.36 -9.27
C ARG A 68 7.43 2.91 -9.20
N LEU A 69 7.84 2.45 -8.01
CA LEU A 69 8.26 1.06 -7.79
C LEU A 69 7.11 0.09 -7.97
N THR A 70 5.92 0.44 -7.44
CA THR A 70 4.71 -0.39 -7.60
C THR A 70 4.34 -0.57 -9.08
N ILE A 71 4.37 0.51 -9.87
CA ILE A 71 4.13 0.45 -11.32
C ILE A 71 5.17 -0.42 -12.03
N GLY A 72 6.45 -0.21 -11.71
CA GLY A 72 7.56 -0.85 -12.41
C GLY A 72 7.79 -2.31 -12.04
N THR A 73 7.55 -2.69 -10.79
CA THR A 73 7.82 -4.05 -10.30
C THR A 73 6.57 -4.93 -10.23
N ARG A 74 5.38 -4.34 -10.28
CA ARG A 74 4.10 -5.01 -9.99
C ARG A 74 4.04 -5.65 -8.60
N LEU A 75 4.83 -5.19 -7.66
CA LEU A 75 4.77 -5.52 -6.24
C LEU A 75 4.40 -4.27 -5.46
N ALA A 76 3.49 -4.38 -4.49
CA ALA A 76 3.03 -3.22 -3.73
C ALA A 76 4.13 -2.66 -2.83
N HIS A 77 4.47 -1.39 -3.05
CA HIS A 77 5.35 -0.58 -2.23
C HIS A 77 4.57 0.57 -1.64
N TYR A 78 4.86 0.91 -0.40
CA TYR A 78 4.17 1.94 0.35
C TYR A 78 5.14 2.87 1.06
N TRP A 79 4.64 4.01 1.51
CA TRP A 79 5.35 4.95 2.37
C TRP A 79 4.80 4.94 3.79
N SER A 80 5.63 4.62 4.76
CA SER A 80 5.27 4.72 6.16
C SER A 80 5.43 6.16 6.67
N ARG A 81 4.31 6.82 6.95
CA ARG A 81 4.30 8.22 7.46
C ARG A 81 4.96 8.36 8.83
N SER A 82 4.76 7.38 9.73
CA SER A 82 5.35 7.40 11.08
C SER A 82 6.85 7.12 11.08
N ARG A 83 7.30 6.18 10.23
CA ARG A 83 8.71 5.80 10.14
C ARG A 83 9.49 6.58 9.09
N GLN A 84 8.81 7.40 8.26
CA GLN A 84 9.39 8.12 7.12
C GLN A 84 10.25 7.20 6.25
N LYS A 85 9.70 6.05 5.89
CA LYS A 85 10.43 4.99 5.19
C LYS A 85 9.57 4.30 4.14
N LEU A 86 10.17 4.05 2.99
CA LEU A 86 9.65 3.14 1.98
C LEU A 86 9.65 1.70 2.53
N TRP A 87 8.61 0.94 2.19
CA TRP A 87 8.54 -0.48 2.50
C TRP A 87 7.79 -1.26 1.43
N LYS A 88 8.26 -2.45 1.14
CA LYS A 88 7.59 -3.42 0.26
C LYS A 88 6.72 -4.33 1.11
N LYS A 89 5.48 -4.51 0.72
CA LYS A 89 4.58 -5.46 1.40
C LYS A 89 5.13 -6.88 1.28
N GLY A 90 5.18 -7.59 2.41
CA GLY A 90 5.69 -8.96 2.48
C GLY A 90 7.21 -9.10 2.61
N GLU A 91 7.97 -8.00 2.72
CA GLU A 91 9.43 -8.06 2.87
C GLU A 91 9.90 -8.89 4.06
N THR A 92 9.14 -8.88 5.16
CA THR A 92 9.45 -9.65 6.39
C THR A 92 8.64 -10.94 6.48
N SER A 93 7.40 -10.93 6.02
CA SER A 93 6.43 -12.01 6.26
C SER A 93 6.28 -13.00 5.12
N GLY A 94 6.84 -12.72 3.96
CA GLY A 94 6.55 -13.47 2.72
C GLY A 94 5.20 -13.12 2.08
N MET A 95 4.28 -12.47 2.81
CA MET A 95 2.96 -12.10 2.31
C MET A 95 3.03 -10.89 1.37
N THR A 96 3.46 -11.12 0.14
CA THR A 96 3.54 -10.08 -0.89
C THR A 96 2.16 -9.75 -1.47
N GLN A 97 2.06 -8.59 -2.08
CA GLN A 97 0.89 -8.15 -2.82
C GLN A 97 1.31 -7.95 -4.28
N GLU A 98 0.90 -8.86 -5.16
CA GLU A 98 1.17 -8.81 -6.58
C GLU A 98 0.09 -7.98 -7.27
N VAL A 99 0.48 -6.87 -7.89
CA VAL A 99 -0.44 -5.87 -8.44
C VAL A 99 -0.93 -6.28 -9.82
N GLN A 100 -2.22 -6.56 -9.93
CA GLN A 100 -2.91 -6.90 -11.17
C GLN A 100 -3.36 -5.65 -11.92
N ARG A 101 -3.94 -4.68 -11.20
CA ARG A 101 -4.39 -3.39 -11.77
C ARG A 101 -4.06 -2.25 -10.83
N ILE A 102 -3.88 -1.07 -11.39
CA ILE A 102 -3.74 0.19 -10.68
C ILE A 102 -4.80 1.13 -11.27
N LEU A 103 -5.68 1.63 -10.42
CA LEU A 103 -6.69 2.61 -10.75
C LEU A 103 -6.33 3.92 -10.06
N ILE A 104 -6.71 5.02 -10.67
CA ILE A 104 -6.57 6.34 -10.10
C ILE A 104 -7.91 7.06 -10.31
N ASP A 105 -8.30 7.92 -9.38
CA ASP A 105 -9.55 8.67 -9.49
C ASP A 105 -9.48 9.84 -10.48
N ASP A 106 -10.55 10.57 -10.63
CA ASP A 106 -10.72 11.60 -11.66
C ASP A 106 -9.74 12.77 -11.51
N ASP A 107 -9.51 13.26 -10.31
CA ASP A 107 -8.54 14.34 -10.06
C ASP A 107 -7.14 13.85 -9.67
N GLN A 108 -6.92 12.53 -9.77
CA GLN A 108 -5.66 11.83 -9.59
C GLN A 108 -5.03 12.03 -8.19
N ASP A 109 -5.85 12.03 -7.14
CA ASP A 109 -5.40 12.20 -5.77
C ASP A 109 -5.64 10.98 -4.86
N CYS A 110 -6.20 9.89 -5.40
CA CYS A 110 -6.37 8.61 -4.73
C CYS A 110 -6.10 7.42 -5.67
N ILE A 111 -5.46 6.38 -5.15
CA ILE A 111 -5.11 5.18 -5.90
C ILE A 111 -5.83 3.97 -5.32
N ILE A 112 -6.31 3.08 -6.19
CA ILE A 112 -6.69 1.71 -5.83
C ILE A 112 -5.72 0.77 -6.53
N ILE A 113 -5.10 -0.15 -5.79
CA ILE A 113 -4.39 -1.29 -6.37
C ILE A 113 -5.21 -2.56 -6.15
N GLU A 114 -5.43 -3.30 -7.21
CA GLU A 114 -6.03 -4.64 -7.18
C GLU A 114 -4.90 -5.66 -7.15
N VAL A 115 -4.88 -6.50 -6.10
CA VAL A 115 -3.77 -7.41 -5.84
C VAL A 115 -4.21 -8.85 -5.66
N THR A 116 -3.33 -9.78 -5.98
CA THR A 116 -3.32 -11.14 -5.45
C THR A 116 -2.35 -11.20 -4.27
N LEU A 117 -2.65 -12.06 -3.30
CA LEU A 117 -1.84 -12.23 -2.09
C LEU A 117 -1.02 -13.52 -2.19
N THR A 118 0.13 -13.53 -1.54
CA THR A 118 0.87 -14.77 -1.26
C THR A 118 0.69 -15.19 0.19
N THR A 119 0.82 -16.48 0.46
CA THR A 119 0.78 -17.03 1.82
C THR A 119 2.06 -16.67 2.60
N PRO A 120 2.01 -16.62 3.94
CA PRO A 120 3.20 -16.39 4.75
C PRO A 120 4.18 -17.55 4.66
N ASP A 121 5.49 -17.26 4.71
CA ASP A 121 6.56 -18.26 4.67
C ASP A 121 6.47 -19.24 5.85
N ALA A 122 5.96 -18.79 7.00
CA ALA A 122 5.78 -19.59 8.22
C ALA A 122 4.52 -20.49 8.20
N GLY A 123 3.75 -20.49 7.10
CA GLY A 123 2.49 -21.23 6.94
C GLY A 123 1.24 -20.43 7.35
N GLY A 124 0.09 -20.92 6.92
CA GLY A 124 -1.21 -20.29 7.05
C GLY A 124 -1.81 -19.88 5.70
N ASP A 125 -2.92 -19.18 5.74
CA ASP A 125 -3.61 -18.67 4.56
C ASP A 125 -3.15 -17.26 4.21
N GLU A 126 -3.46 -16.82 2.98
CA GLU A 126 -3.16 -15.47 2.52
C GLU A 126 -3.85 -14.39 3.37
N ALA A 127 -3.11 -13.34 3.72
CA ALA A 127 -3.61 -12.23 4.52
C ALA A 127 -2.88 -10.92 4.25
N SER A 128 -3.54 -9.83 4.55
CA SER A 128 -2.98 -8.49 4.42
C SER A 128 -2.63 -7.85 5.78
N CYS A 129 -3.35 -8.24 6.83
CA CYS A 129 -3.21 -7.66 8.16
C CYS A 129 -2.09 -8.32 8.96
N HIS A 130 -1.21 -7.51 9.56
CA HIS A 130 -0.14 -8.02 10.44
C HIS A 130 -0.65 -8.67 11.75
N VAL A 131 -1.90 -8.41 12.12
CA VAL A 131 -2.56 -9.02 13.29
C VAL A 131 -3.00 -10.48 13.03
N GLY A 132 -2.94 -10.91 11.77
CA GLY A 132 -3.28 -12.26 11.34
C GLY A 132 -4.60 -12.38 10.60
N TYR A 133 -5.41 -11.35 10.52
CA TYR A 133 -6.66 -11.36 9.75
C TYR A 133 -6.41 -11.12 8.27
N ARG A 134 -7.33 -11.62 7.41
CA ARG A 134 -7.23 -11.47 5.97
C ARG A 134 -7.21 -9.99 5.55
N SER A 135 -8.14 -9.20 6.07
CA SER A 135 -8.23 -7.76 5.87
C SER A 135 -7.79 -6.99 7.12
N CYS A 136 -7.29 -5.76 6.94
CA CYS A 136 -7.13 -4.80 8.04
C CYS A 136 -8.47 -4.28 8.57
N PHE A 137 -9.54 -4.46 7.79
CA PHE A 137 -10.91 -4.04 8.12
C PHE A 137 -11.75 -5.21 8.70
N TYR A 138 -11.17 -6.00 9.60
CA TYR A 138 -11.77 -7.17 10.21
C TYR A 138 -12.76 -6.87 11.34
N ARG A 139 -13.05 -5.59 11.60
CA ARG A 139 -14.01 -5.11 12.60
C ARG A 139 -14.90 -4.04 12.01
N GLU A 140 -16.17 -4.05 12.39
CA GLU A 140 -17.12 -2.98 12.11
C GLU A 140 -17.36 -2.11 13.34
N ILE A 141 -17.68 -0.85 13.12
CA ILE A 141 -18.17 0.05 14.17
C ILE A 141 -19.65 -0.26 14.35
N SER A 142 -20.05 -0.68 15.54
CA SER A 142 -21.44 -0.95 15.92
C SER A 142 -21.97 0.14 16.86
N GLY A 143 -23.27 0.19 17.02
CA GLY A 143 -23.98 1.20 17.81
C GLY A 143 -24.75 2.19 16.92
N SER A 144 -25.82 2.74 17.46
CA SER A 144 -26.66 3.73 16.79
C SER A 144 -27.30 4.66 17.81
N GLY A 145 -27.58 5.89 17.39
CA GLY A 145 -28.23 6.88 18.25
C GLY A 145 -27.35 7.29 19.43
N ASP A 146 -27.89 7.14 20.64
CA ASP A 146 -27.22 7.52 21.91
C ASP A 146 -26.36 6.39 22.50
N ASP A 147 -26.32 5.21 21.86
CA ASP A 147 -25.47 4.11 22.29
C ASP A 147 -24.00 4.44 22.05
N LEU A 148 -23.15 4.09 23.01
CA LEU A 148 -21.70 4.22 22.82
C LEU A 148 -21.25 3.28 21.69
N PRO A 149 -20.47 3.81 20.70
CA PRO A 149 -19.94 2.98 19.63
C PRO A 149 -18.97 1.92 20.18
N ASP A 150 -19.04 0.72 19.64
CA ASP A 150 -18.17 -0.39 19.97
C ASP A 150 -17.62 -1.03 18.67
N LEU A 151 -16.70 -1.97 18.80
CA LEU A 151 -16.11 -2.70 17.67
C LEU A 151 -16.57 -4.16 17.71
N LYS A 152 -17.22 -4.60 16.64
CA LYS A 152 -17.63 -5.99 16.44
C LYS A 152 -16.73 -6.64 15.39
N PHE A 153 -16.20 -7.82 15.72
CA PHE A 153 -15.44 -8.63 14.77
C PHE A 153 -16.34 -9.18 13.67
N ILE A 154 -15.93 -9.01 12.43
CA ILE A 154 -16.57 -9.59 11.23
C ILE A 154 -15.78 -10.74 10.64
N GLU A 155 -14.50 -10.89 11.00
CA GLU A 155 -13.71 -12.10 10.79
C GLU A 155 -13.52 -12.80 12.13
N SER A 156 -13.91 -14.09 12.23
CA SER A 156 -13.89 -14.86 13.49
C SER A 156 -12.54 -15.49 13.77
N GLU A 157 -11.76 -15.80 12.74
CA GLU A 157 -10.51 -16.55 12.84
C GLU A 157 -9.37 -15.82 12.11
N LYS A 158 -8.16 -16.04 12.59
CA LYS A 158 -6.96 -15.54 11.94
C LYS A 158 -6.54 -16.48 10.82
N ALA A 159 -6.12 -15.91 9.71
CA ALA A 159 -5.58 -16.64 8.57
C ALA A 159 -4.19 -17.26 8.86
N PHE A 160 -3.43 -16.64 9.78
CA PHE A 160 -2.12 -17.15 10.21
C PHE A 160 -1.83 -16.76 11.68
N ASP A 161 -0.84 -17.42 12.29
CA ASP A 161 -0.33 -17.04 13.62
C ASP A 161 0.70 -15.90 13.51
N PRO A 162 0.40 -14.68 13.98
CA PRO A 162 1.35 -13.56 13.94
C PRO A 162 2.66 -13.83 14.68
N ASN A 163 2.65 -14.64 15.74
CA ASN A 163 3.87 -14.95 16.48
C ASN A 163 4.81 -15.85 15.67
N ALA A 164 4.26 -16.79 14.90
CA ALA A 164 5.04 -17.62 14.00
C ALA A 164 5.69 -16.82 12.86
N VAL A 165 4.99 -15.78 12.37
CA VAL A 165 5.45 -14.97 11.25
C VAL A 165 6.41 -13.86 11.67
N TYR A 166 6.11 -13.16 12.76
CA TYR A 166 6.83 -11.94 13.15
C TYR A 166 7.74 -12.13 14.36
N GLY A 167 7.53 -13.16 15.20
CA GLY A 167 8.32 -13.39 16.41
C GLY A 167 8.42 -12.14 17.27
N ASP A 168 9.66 -11.76 17.59
CA ASP A 168 9.98 -10.58 18.40
C ASP A 168 9.97 -9.26 17.62
N THR A 169 9.57 -9.25 16.35
CA THR A 169 9.47 -8.01 15.55
C THR A 169 8.47 -7.06 16.20
N PRO A 170 8.86 -5.80 16.48
CA PRO A 170 7.96 -4.84 17.11
C PRO A 170 6.68 -4.62 16.30
N ASN A 171 5.54 -4.56 17.00
CA ASN A 171 4.26 -4.24 16.38
C ASN A 171 4.35 -2.85 15.71
N PRO A 172 3.95 -2.70 14.45
CA PRO A 172 3.99 -1.42 13.76
C PRO A 172 2.99 -0.39 14.30
N THR A 173 1.99 -0.81 15.07
CA THR A 173 1.04 0.09 15.72
C THR A 173 1.74 0.83 16.88
N GLN A 174 1.71 2.16 16.82
CA GLN A 174 2.23 3.03 17.87
C GLN A 174 1.06 3.59 18.70
N LEU A 175 1.20 3.60 20.03
CA LEU A 175 0.25 4.18 20.99
C LEU A 175 0.67 5.59 21.38
#